data_6152ff8cf8de340da46ec6606eac446a
#
_entry.id   6152ff8cf8de340da46ec6606eac446a
#
_cell.length_a   1.000
_cell.length_b   1.000
_cell.length_c   1.000
_cell.angle_alpha   90.00
_cell.angle_beta   90.00
_cell.angle_gamma   90.00
#
_symmetry.space_group_name_H-M   'P 1'
#
loop_
_entity.id
_entity.type
_entity.pdbx_description
1 polymer ?
#
loop_
_entity_poly.entity_id
_entity_poly.type
_entity_poly.pdbx_seq_one_letter_code
_entity_poly.pdbx_strand_id
1 'polypeptide(L)'
;MVTINKPLNLVGFVISKNYKNTIMKKLIVTRADANVKEIADITIPLMKKYANYCDADFKTLSEPAPFLTSDHKPHYRILKVRELLEEYDRVLCLDVDILLNKDIPNIFDIVPEDKIGSIFEDKGSRKSHRKAIMDKVQSEWGDVNWREGYTNGGVFLLSKQHKDIFLPHNNQYYTDWGSGDVHMSYMARKLKYNIQELPFKWNHMTPFSESWNNYANRFDSFIIHYAGVGIFDIGVPNRLEQIKKDYQTIYG
;
A
#
# COMPACT_ATOMS: atom_id res chain seq x y z
N MET A 1 50.30 7.68 60.98
CA MET A 1 49.86 8.31 59.73
C MET A 1 48.60 7.59 59.28
N VAL A 2 47.45 8.25 59.45
CA VAL A 2 46.15 7.71 59.10
C VAL A 2 45.66 8.46 57.89
N THR A 3 45.57 7.75 56.74
CA THR A 3 45.07 8.33 55.50
C THR A 3 43.55 8.10 55.43
N ILE A 4 42.79 9.20 55.46
CA ILE A 4 41.32 9.18 55.35
C ILE A 4 40.95 9.23 53.85
N ASN A 5 40.38 8.15 53.33
CA ASN A 5 39.78 8.11 52.02
C ASN A 5 38.37 8.70 52.09
N LYS A 6 38.14 9.81 51.37
CA LYS A 6 36.78 10.36 51.14
C LYS A 6 36.09 9.58 50.02
N PRO A 7 34.80 9.24 50.15
CA PRO A 7 34.03 8.66 49.06
C PRO A 7 33.61 9.72 48.05
N LEU A 8 33.78 9.42 46.74
CA LEU A 8 33.24 10.19 45.64
C LEU A 8 31.73 10.02 45.58
N ASN A 9 30.99 11.11 45.76
CA ASN A 9 29.56 11.17 45.50
C ASN A 9 29.32 11.14 43.97
N LEU A 10 28.90 10.02 43.44
CA LEU A 10 28.30 9.93 42.07
C LEU A 10 26.89 10.50 42.13
N VAL A 11 26.71 11.74 41.68
CA VAL A 11 25.39 12.29 41.39
C VAL A 11 24.90 11.64 40.08
N GLY A 12 24.03 10.64 40.22
CA GLY A 12 23.36 10.05 39.11
C GLY A 12 22.35 11.03 38.48
N PHE A 13 22.64 11.54 37.30
CA PHE A 13 21.65 12.25 36.48
C PHE A 13 20.62 11.23 35.97
N VAL A 14 19.46 11.16 36.61
CA VAL A 14 18.27 10.49 36.08
C VAL A 14 17.71 11.40 35.00
N ILE A 15 18.06 11.15 33.75
CA ILE A 15 17.36 11.74 32.61
C ILE A 15 16.02 11.03 32.48
N SER A 16 14.97 11.57 33.08
CA SER A 16 13.62 11.17 32.80
C SER A 16 13.27 11.61 31.37
N LYS A 17 13.45 10.72 30.39
CA LYS A 17 12.82 10.91 29.08
C LYS A 17 11.31 10.84 29.29
N ASN A 18 10.67 12.00 29.39
CA ASN A 18 9.23 12.11 29.23
C ASN A 18 8.89 11.68 27.79
N TYR A 19 8.69 10.39 27.56
CA TYR A 19 7.99 9.92 26.38
C TYR A 19 6.54 10.41 26.51
N LYS A 20 6.25 11.55 25.87
CA LYS A 20 4.85 11.81 25.51
C LYS A 20 4.44 10.64 24.63
N ASN A 21 3.59 9.76 25.15
CA ASN A 21 2.88 8.77 24.35
C ASN A 21 1.98 9.54 23.36
N THR A 22 2.55 10.01 22.28
CA THR A 22 1.77 10.59 21.19
C THR A 22 1.09 9.40 20.52
N ILE A 23 -0.23 9.30 20.64
CA ILE A 23 -1.01 8.26 19.97
C ILE A 23 -0.76 8.39 18.48
N MET A 24 -0.26 7.32 17.86
CA MET A 24 0.00 7.26 16.43
C MET A 24 -1.29 7.43 15.63
N LYS A 25 -1.37 8.46 14.79
CA LYS A 25 -2.53 8.70 13.94
C LYS A 25 -2.42 7.84 12.68
N LYS A 26 -3.37 6.92 12.53
CA LYS A 26 -3.45 6.00 11.40
C LYS A 26 -4.64 6.34 10.51
N LEU A 27 -4.48 6.18 9.21
CA LEU A 27 -5.53 6.37 8.21
C LEU A 27 -5.58 5.20 7.25
N ILE A 28 -6.77 4.74 6.94
CA ILE A 28 -7.04 3.90 5.76
C ILE A 28 -7.72 4.77 4.71
N VAL A 29 -7.18 4.79 3.50
CA VAL A 29 -7.69 5.61 2.41
C VAL A 29 -7.95 4.75 1.18
N THR A 30 -9.08 4.98 0.52
CA THR A 30 -9.39 4.45 -0.80
C THR A 30 -9.70 5.57 -1.78
N ARG A 31 -9.74 5.25 -3.07
CA ARG A 31 -10.13 6.18 -4.13
C ARG A 31 -11.33 5.63 -4.88
N ALA A 32 -12.41 6.40 -4.90
CA ALA A 32 -13.63 6.03 -5.60
C ALA A 32 -14.33 7.27 -6.15
N ASP A 33 -14.99 7.09 -7.30
CA ASP A 33 -15.88 8.07 -7.91
C ASP A 33 -17.16 7.40 -8.40
N ALA A 34 -18.00 8.14 -9.09
CA ALA A 34 -19.29 7.66 -9.60
C ALA A 34 -19.15 6.44 -10.54
N ASN A 35 -18.02 6.30 -11.25
CA ASN A 35 -17.82 5.22 -12.22
C ASN A 35 -17.64 3.84 -11.55
N VAL A 36 -17.26 3.83 -10.27
CA VAL A 36 -17.02 2.60 -9.50
C VAL A 36 -17.97 2.47 -8.32
N LYS A 37 -19.10 3.21 -8.36
CA LYS A 37 -20.05 3.30 -7.25
C LYS A 37 -20.55 1.94 -6.78
N GLU A 38 -20.96 1.05 -7.69
CA GLU A 38 -21.50 -0.27 -7.32
C GLU A 38 -20.47 -1.15 -6.61
N ILE A 39 -19.19 -1.07 -7.02
CA ILE A 39 -18.10 -1.74 -6.32
C ILE A 39 -17.88 -1.10 -4.95
N ALA A 40 -17.83 0.22 -4.90
CA ALA A 40 -17.62 0.99 -3.68
C ALA A 40 -18.72 0.72 -2.62
N ASP A 41 -19.97 0.57 -3.05
CA ASP A 41 -21.10 0.24 -2.15
C ASP A 41 -20.91 -1.11 -1.44
N ILE A 42 -20.17 -2.06 -2.04
CA ILE A 42 -19.85 -3.35 -1.43
C ILE A 42 -18.58 -3.27 -0.58
N THR A 43 -17.53 -2.65 -1.08
CA THR A 43 -16.17 -2.76 -0.52
C THR A 43 -15.87 -1.73 0.56
N ILE A 44 -16.37 -0.49 0.42
CA ILE A 44 -16.13 0.59 1.40
C ILE A 44 -16.66 0.26 2.80
N PRO A 45 -17.85 -0.35 2.99
CA PRO A 45 -18.30 -0.77 4.32
C PRO A 45 -17.32 -1.71 5.02
N LEU A 46 -16.68 -2.63 4.28
CA LEU A 46 -15.68 -3.55 4.81
C LEU A 46 -14.40 -2.81 5.21
N MET A 47 -13.94 -1.86 4.38
CA MET A 47 -12.78 -1.03 4.68
C MET A 47 -12.99 -0.17 5.92
N LYS A 48 -14.19 0.41 6.09
CA LYS A 48 -14.55 1.16 7.32
C LYS A 48 -14.53 0.28 8.56
N LYS A 49 -15.06 -0.94 8.46
CA LYS A 49 -15.00 -1.92 9.55
C LYS A 49 -13.56 -2.27 9.91
N TYR A 50 -12.72 -2.46 8.90
CA TYR A 50 -11.29 -2.73 9.10
C TYR A 50 -10.54 -1.53 9.69
N ALA A 51 -10.87 -0.30 9.27
CA ALA A 51 -10.30 0.91 9.86
C ALA A 51 -10.61 0.99 11.37
N ASN A 52 -11.86 0.76 11.76
CA ASN A 52 -12.23 0.71 13.18
C ASN A 52 -11.47 -0.38 13.95
N TYR A 53 -11.28 -1.57 13.35
CA TYR A 53 -10.48 -2.64 13.95
C TYR A 53 -9.01 -2.25 14.15
N CYS A 54 -8.44 -1.48 13.20
CA CYS A 54 -7.06 -1.00 13.26
C CYS A 54 -6.85 0.24 14.14
N ASP A 55 -7.91 0.80 14.74
CA ASP A 55 -7.89 2.10 15.40
C ASP A 55 -7.33 3.17 14.44
N ALA A 56 -7.92 3.26 13.26
CA ALA A 56 -7.53 4.16 12.17
C ALA A 56 -8.75 4.94 11.65
N ASP A 57 -8.52 6.17 11.22
CA ASP A 57 -9.52 6.94 10.47
C ASP A 57 -9.73 6.32 9.09
N PHE A 58 -10.85 6.67 8.44
CA PHE A 58 -11.14 6.27 7.07
C PHE A 58 -11.49 7.47 6.19
N LYS A 59 -10.86 7.55 5.01
CA LYS A 59 -11.19 8.58 3.99
C LYS A 59 -11.37 7.97 2.60
N THR A 60 -12.29 8.53 1.82
CA THR A 60 -12.43 8.24 0.39
C THR A 60 -11.98 9.45 -0.41
N LEU A 61 -11.03 9.25 -1.33
CA LEU A 61 -10.59 10.27 -2.28
C LEU A 61 -11.45 10.15 -3.54
N SER A 62 -12.17 11.22 -3.89
CA SER A 62 -13.01 11.29 -5.10
C SER A 62 -12.44 12.23 -6.16
N GLU A 63 -11.65 13.21 -5.74
CA GLU A 63 -11.10 14.22 -6.62
C GLU A 63 -9.88 13.74 -7.41
N PRO A 64 -9.80 13.98 -8.73
CA PRO A 64 -8.60 13.71 -9.51
C PRO A 64 -7.49 14.72 -9.18
N ALA A 65 -6.24 14.35 -9.45
CA ALA A 65 -5.13 15.30 -9.42
C ALA A 65 -5.29 16.33 -10.55
N PRO A 66 -5.31 17.64 -10.25
CA PRO A 66 -5.69 18.67 -11.24
C PRO A 66 -4.66 18.88 -12.35
N PHE A 67 -3.42 18.48 -12.12
CA PHE A 67 -2.28 18.66 -13.05
C PHE A 67 -2.12 17.50 -14.06
N LEU A 68 -3.00 16.50 -14.02
CA LEU A 68 -2.90 15.34 -14.88
C LEU A 68 -3.93 15.35 -16.00
N THR A 69 -3.58 14.70 -17.12
CA THR A 69 -4.49 14.49 -18.25
C THR A 69 -5.67 13.59 -17.86
N SER A 70 -6.74 13.60 -18.64
CA SER A 70 -7.98 12.89 -18.33
C SER A 70 -7.79 11.40 -18.08
N ASP A 71 -6.99 10.74 -18.91
CA ASP A 71 -6.90 9.28 -18.96
C ASP A 71 -6.20 8.68 -17.73
N HIS A 72 -5.31 9.44 -17.08
CA HIS A 72 -4.54 8.97 -15.93
C HIS A 72 -5.00 9.52 -14.58
N LYS A 73 -5.94 10.47 -14.56
CA LYS A 73 -6.45 11.10 -13.32
C LYS A 73 -6.88 10.10 -12.24
N PRO A 74 -7.64 9.01 -12.55
CA PRO A 74 -8.03 8.04 -11.54
C PRO A 74 -6.84 7.37 -10.84
N HIS A 75 -5.82 7.00 -11.59
CA HIS A 75 -4.62 6.35 -11.05
C HIS A 75 -3.82 7.29 -10.16
N TYR A 76 -3.75 8.58 -10.49
CA TYR A 76 -2.99 9.57 -9.74
C TYR A 76 -3.72 10.17 -8.54
N ARG A 77 -4.98 9.80 -8.29
CA ARG A 77 -5.66 10.22 -7.05
C ARG A 77 -4.87 9.86 -5.79
N ILE A 78 -4.16 8.73 -5.84
CA ILE A 78 -3.28 8.29 -4.77
C ILE A 78 -2.22 9.33 -4.39
N LEU A 79 -1.82 10.20 -5.31
CA LEU A 79 -0.82 11.24 -5.07
C LEU A 79 -1.26 12.26 -4.01
N LYS A 80 -2.58 12.41 -3.76
CA LYS A 80 -3.10 13.21 -2.65
C LYS A 80 -2.70 12.66 -1.28
N VAL A 81 -2.23 11.42 -1.22
CA VAL A 81 -1.75 10.80 0.02
C VAL A 81 -0.58 11.56 0.64
N ARG A 82 0.21 12.30 -0.16
CA ARG A 82 1.26 13.16 0.38
C ARG A 82 0.71 14.19 1.39
N GLU A 83 -0.42 14.80 1.08
CA GLU A 83 -1.09 15.78 1.96
C GLU A 83 -1.59 15.10 3.24
N LEU A 84 -2.15 13.89 3.11
CA LEU A 84 -2.61 13.10 4.24
C LEU A 84 -1.45 12.69 5.17
N LEU A 85 -0.26 12.44 4.64
CA LEU A 85 0.94 12.14 5.44
C LEU A 85 1.51 13.36 6.17
N GLU A 86 0.99 14.58 5.98
CA GLU A 86 1.27 15.70 6.87
C GLU A 86 0.44 15.62 8.16
N GLU A 87 -0.77 15.05 8.11
CA GLU A 87 -1.70 14.95 9.23
C GLU A 87 -1.60 13.62 9.97
N TYR A 88 -1.29 12.52 9.25
CA TYR A 88 -1.25 11.15 9.76
C TYR A 88 0.16 10.62 9.80
N ASP A 89 0.46 9.84 10.83
CA ASP A 89 1.76 9.19 10.99
C ASP A 89 1.90 8.00 10.03
N ARG A 90 0.78 7.27 9.78
CA ARG A 90 0.74 6.13 8.87
C ARG A 90 -0.53 6.12 8.03
N VAL A 91 -0.39 5.79 6.75
CA VAL A 91 -1.50 5.73 5.78
C VAL A 91 -1.45 4.41 5.02
N LEU A 92 -2.53 3.65 5.12
CA LEU A 92 -2.78 2.47 4.28
C LEU A 92 -3.65 2.89 3.09
N CYS A 93 -3.11 2.77 1.89
CA CYS A 93 -3.84 2.95 0.65
C CYS A 93 -4.42 1.61 0.19
N LEU A 94 -5.72 1.60 -0.09
CA LEU A 94 -6.44 0.44 -0.62
C LEU A 94 -7.13 0.82 -1.93
N ASP A 95 -7.02 -0.01 -2.96
CA ASP A 95 -7.86 0.17 -4.16
C ASP A 95 -9.31 -0.20 -3.81
N VAL A 96 -10.26 0.42 -4.52
CA VAL A 96 -11.68 0.22 -4.22
C VAL A 96 -12.17 -1.17 -4.59
N ASP A 97 -11.52 -1.84 -5.54
CA ASP A 97 -11.88 -3.17 -6.05
C ASP A 97 -11.19 -4.31 -5.27
N ILE A 98 -11.25 -4.22 -3.95
CA ILE A 98 -10.76 -5.28 -3.05
C ILE A 98 -11.86 -5.79 -2.12
N LEU A 99 -11.82 -7.07 -1.75
CA LEU A 99 -12.56 -7.63 -0.63
C LEU A 99 -11.59 -7.97 0.50
N LEU A 100 -11.93 -7.56 1.71
CA LEU A 100 -11.22 -7.91 2.94
C LEU A 100 -11.84 -9.19 3.51
N ASN A 101 -11.04 -10.16 3.94
CA ASN A 101 -11.54 -11.35 4.61
C ASN A 101 -11.89 -11.04 6.09
N LYS A 102 -12.70 -11.92 6.73
CA LYS A 102 -13.15 -11.75 8.12
C LYS A 102 -11.99 -11.74 9.12
N ASP A 103 -10.96 -12.54 8.86
CA ASP A 103 -9.83 -12.77 9.78
C ASP A 103 -8.57 -11.99 9.40
N ILE A 104 -8.73 -10.83 8.76
CA ILE A 104 -7.61 -9.98 8.37
C ILE A 104 -6.90 -9.40 9.61
N PRO A 105 -5.58 -9.62 9.77
CA PRO A 105 -4.82 -9.03 10.87
C PRO A 105 -4.66 -7.50 10.72
N ASN A 106 -4.24 -6.83 11.78
CA ASN A 106 -3.90 -5.41 11.71
C ASN A 106 -2.56 -5.22 10.97
N ILE A 107 -2.61 -4.68 9.76
CA ILE A 107 -1.42 -4.49 8.91
C ILE A 107 -0.42 -3.49 9.52
N PHE A 108 -0.90 -2.54 10.33
CA PHE A 108 -0.03 -1.55 10.97
C PHE A 108 0.92 -2.18 12.01
N ASP A 109 0.57 -3.36 12.54
CA ASP A 109 1.42 -4.10 13.48
C ASP A 109 2.45 -5.00 12.76
N ILE A 110 2.26 -5.24 11.45
CA ILE A 110 3.09 -6.16 10.66
C ILE A 110 4.23 -5.43 9.94
N VAL A 111 3.95 -4.23 9.43
CA VAL A 111 4.94 -3.43 8.71
C VAL A 111 5.58 -2.42 9.66
N PRO A 112 6.91 -2.45 9.88
CA PRO A 112 7.61 -1.44 10.66
C PRO A 112 7.43 -0.03 10.10
N GLU A 113 7.50 0.99 10.97
CA GLU A 113 7.30 2.38 10.57
C GLU A 113 8.35 2.92 9.59
N ASP A 114 9.54 2.38 9.64
CA ASP A 114 10.67 2.74 8.76
C ASP A 114 10.61 2.09 7.38
N LYS A 115 9.57 1.27 7.12
CA LYS A 115 9.40 0.55 5.86
C LYS A 115 8.08 0.89 5.17
N ILE A 116 8.11 0.83 3.85
CA ILE A 116 6.92 0.80 3.00
C ILE A 116 6.46 -0.66 2.92
N GLY A 117 5.17 -0.93 3.16
CA GLY A 117 4.59 -2.28 3.00
C GLY A 117 3.83 -2.40 1.69
N SER A 118 4.20 -3.37 0.83
CA SER A 118 3.46 -3.69 -0.40
C SER A 118 3.76 -5.11 -0.84
N ILE A 119 2.97 -5.66 -1.75
CA ILE A 119 3.31 -6.91 -2.44
C ILE A 119 4.15 -6.63 -3.68
N PHE A 120 4.93 -7.61 -4.12
CA PHE A 120 5.63 -7.55 -5.39
C PHE A 120 4.86 -8.33 -6.46
N GLU A 121 4.58 -7.64 -7.58
CA GLU A 121 3.73 -8.14 -8.64
C GLU A 121 4.52 -8.79 -9.80
N ASP A 122 5.84 -8.69 -9.79
CA ASP A 122 6.73 -9.30 -10.78
C ASP A 122 6.88 -10.81 -10.55
N LYS A 123 5.74 -11.51 -10.47
CA LYS A 123 5.61 -12.96 -10.24
C LYS A 123 4.87 -13.62 -11.42
N GLY A 124 5.04 -14.92 -11.56
CA GLY A 124 4.30 -15.75 -12.48
C GLY A 124 4.24 -15.19 -13.91
N SER A 125 3.05 -15.17 -14.47
CA SER A 125 2.79 -14.69 -15.85
C SER A 125 3.10 -13.20 -16.05
N ARG A 126 3.16 -12.40 -14.98
CA ARG A 126 3.45 -10.96 -15.06
C ARG A 126 4.93 -10.61 -15.01
N LYS A 127 5.80 -11.54 -14.63
CA LYS A 127 7.23 -11.26 -14.37
C LYS A 127 7.94 -10.55 -15.51
N SER A 128 7.83 -11.09 -16.73
CA SER A 128 8.53 -10.51 -17.91
C SER A 128 8.01 -9.13 -18.26
N HIS A 129 6.68 -8.93 -18.21
CA HIS A 129 6.06 -7.63 -18.48
C HIS A 129 6.47 -6.58 -17.43
N ARG A 130 6.47 -6.91 -16.15
CA ARG A 130 6.89 -6.00 -15.10
C ARG A 130 8.36 -5.63 -15.20
N LYS A 131 9.20 -6.63 -15.57
CA LYS A 131 10.62 -6.37 -15.83
C LYS A 131 10.82 -5.38 -16.98
N ALA A 132 10.12 -5.54 -18.10
CA ALA A 132 10.22 -4.61 -19.22
C ALA A 132 9.83 -3.16 -18.83
N ILE A 133 8.82 -2.98 -17.96
CA ILE A 133 8.43 -1.66 -17.46
C ILE A 133 9.53 -1.07 -16.55
N MET A 134 10.09 -1.87 -15.63
CA MET A 134 11.20 -1.43 -14.78
C MET A 134 12.42 -1.00 -15.58
N ASP A 135 12.77 -1.75 -16.63
CA ASP A 135 13.88 -1.42 -17.52
C ASP A 135 13.58 -0.14 -18.32
N LYS A 136 12.34 0.01 -18.83
CA LYS A 136 11.91 1.20 -19.60
C LYS A 136 12.03 2.47 -18.76
N VAL A 137 11.39 2.51 -17.57
CA VAL A 137 11.41 3.73 -16.76
C VAL A 137 12.85 4.11 -16.34
N GLN A 138 13.70 3.13 -16.06
CA GLN A 138 15.11 3.41 -15.73
C GLN A 138 15.92 3.90 -16.92
N SER A 139 15.60 3.47 -18.14
CA SER A 139 16.23 4.02 -19.35
C SER A 139 15.84 5.49 -19.60
N GLU A 140 14.64 5.91 -19.20
CA GLU A 140 14.12 7.26 -19.37
C GLU A 140 14.50 8.20 -18.20
N TRP A 141 14.44 7.69 -16.96
CA TRP A 141 14.55 8.49 -15.74
C TRP A 141 15.87 8.33 -14.98
N GLY A 142 16.70 7.39 -15.42
CA GLY A 142 17.97 7.04 -14.79
C GLY A 142 17.89 5.76 -13.97
N ASP A 143 19.03 5.05 -13.93
CA ASP A 143 19.15 3.78 -13.21
C ASP A 143 19.17 4.00 -11.70
N VAL A 144 18.20 3.42 -11.00
CA VAL A 144 18.09 3.39 -9.53
C VAL A 144 18.32 1.99 -8.97
N ASN A 145 18.90 1.10 -9.77
CA ASN A 145 19.13 -0.31 -9.45
C ASN A 145 17.85 -1.10 -9.15
N TRP A 146 16.76 -0.77 -9.83
CA TRP A 146 15.48 -1.46 -9.68
C TRP A 146 15.46 -2.71 -10.59
N ARG A 147 15.85 -3.86 -10.05
CA ARG A 147 15.96 -5.12 -10.81
C ARG A 147 14.79 -6.08 -10.56
N GLU A 148 14.12 -5.92 -9.42
CA GLU A 148 12.98 -6.74 -8.97
C GLU A 148 12.12 -5.96 -7.98
N GLY A 149 10.97 -6.54 -7.59
CA GLY A 149 10.09 -5.94 -6.61
C GLY A 149 9.22 -4.83 -7.20
N TYR A 150 8.53 -5.10 -8.30
CA TYR A 150 7.50 -4.20 -8.83
C TYR A 150 6.33 -4.16 -7.84
N THR A 151 6.16 -3.05 -7.12
CA THR A 151 5.09 -2.92 -6.12
C THR A 151 3.74 -2.68 -6.78
N ASN A 152 2.68 -3.21 -6.16
CA ASN A 152 1.30 -2.91 -6.55
C ASN A 152 0.67 -1.92 -5.56
N GLY A 153 0.13 -0.82 -6.05
CA GLY A 153 -0.46 0.25 -5.24
C GLY A 153 -1.83 -0.07 -4.65
N GLY A 154 -2.43 -1.20 -5.00
CA GLY A 154 -3.74 -1.60 -4.50
C GLY A 154 -3.77 -1.92 -3.01
N VAL A 155 -2.62 -2.30 -2.44
CA VAL A 155 -2.38 -2.37 -0.99
C VAL A 155 -1.01 -1.80 -0.71
N PHE A 156 -0.96 -0.60 -0.15
CA PHE A 156 0.29 0.15 0.01
C PHE A 156 0.31 0.90 1.34
N LEU A 157 1.14 0.45 2.28
CA LEU A 157 1.24 1.05 3.62
C LEU A 157 2.48 1.94 3.70
N LEU A 158 2.28 3.16 4.15
CA LEU A 158 3.27 4.22 4.24
C LEU A 158 3.33 4.81 5.64
N SER A 159 4.48 5.36 5.98
CA SER A 159 4.64 6.26 7.13
C SER A 159 4.98 7.67 6.65
N LYS A 160 4.79 8.67 7.49
CA LYS A 160 4.99 10.10 7.21
C LYS A 160 6.34 10.40 6.54
N GLN A 161 7.39 9.70 6.95
CA GLN A 161 8.73 9.85 6.36
C GLN A 161 8.82 9.45 4.88
N HIS A 162 7.87 8.68 4.37
CA HIS A 162 7.84 8.19 2.99
C HIS A 162 7.10 9.15 2.02
N LYS A 163 6.58 10.29 2.50
CA LYS A 163 5.71 11.20 1.72
C LYS A 163 6.33 11.71 0.43
N ASP A 164 7.65 11.76 0.34
CA ASP A 164 8.34 12.33 -0.81
C ASP A 164 8.38 11.39 -2.03
N ILE A 165 7.92 10.13 -1.90
CA ILE A 165 7.70 9.26 -3.07
C ILE A 165 6.61 9.81 -4.01
N PHE A 166 5.76 10.70 -3.52
CA PHE A 166 4.69 11.35 -4.29
C PHE A 166 5.13 12.65 -4.98
N LEU A 167 6.37 13.07 -4.83
CA LEU A 167 6.90 14.22 -5.56
C LEU A 167 7.19 13.85 -7.03
N PRO A 168 7.06 14.82 -7.94
CA PRO A 168 7.43 14.58 -9.33
C PRO A 168 8.95 14.34 -9.46
N HIS A 169 9.34 13.44 -10.36
CA HIS A 169 10.72 13.27 -10.78
C HIS A 169 11.03 14.25 -11.90
N ASN A 170 12.01 15.14 -11.73
CA ASN A 170 12.36 16.18 -12.70
C ASN A 170 11.13 16.96 -13.23
N ASN A 171 10.23 17.35 -12.32
CA ASN A 171 8.96 18.02 -12.61
C ASN A 171 7.96 17.19 -13.44
N GLN A 172 8.10 15.88 -13.50
CA GLN A 172 7.22 14.97 -14.24
C GLN A 172 6.73 13.82 -13.38
N TYR A 173 5.48 13.39 -13.63
CA TYR A 173 4.94 12.13 -13.15
C TYR A 173 5.01 11.09 -14.26
N TYR A 174 5.17 9.84 -13.88
CA TYR A 174 5.07 8.74 -14.85
C TYR A 174 3.61 8.60 -15.29
N THR A 175 3.38 8.66 -16.61
CA THR A 175 2.02 8.72 -17.19
C THR A 175 1.69 7.54 -18.10
N ASP A 176 2.65 6.66 -18.33
CA ASP A 176 2.43 5.45 -19.12
C ASP A 176 1.79 4.34 -18.26
N TRP A 177 1.67 3.16 -18.82
CA TRP A 177 1.04 2.02 -18.18
C TRP A 177 1.58 1.76 -16.76
N GLY A 178 0.67 1.52 -15.81
CA GLY A 178 1.03 1.34 -14.40
C GLY A 178 1.42 2.63 -13.68
N SER A 179 1.05 3.78 -14.21
CA SER A 179 1.47 5.14 -13.84
C SER A 179 1.75 5.36 -12.34
N GLY A 180 0.78 5.13 -11.46
CA GLY A 180 0.95 5.31 -10.02
C GLY A 180 1.94 4.31 -9.40
N ASP A 181 1.82 3.04 -9.74
CA ASP A 181 2.67 1.96 -9.22
C ASP A 181 4.13 2.15 -9.64
N VAL A 182 4.35 2.48 -10.91
CA VAL A 182 5.70 2.73 -11.47
C VAL A 182 6.33 3.94 -10.81
N HIS A 183 5.57 5.05 -10.72
CA HIS A 183 6.06 6.29 -10.11
C HIS A 183 6.50 6.06 -8.66
N MET A 184 5.61 5.51 -7.84
CA MET A 184 5.89 5.26 -6.42
C MET A 184 7.03 4.26 -6.23
N SER A 185 7.07 3.17 -7.02
CA SER A 185 8.14 2.18 -6.97
C SER A 185 9.50 2.75 -7.34
N TYR A 186 9.56 3.56 -8.41
CA TYR A 186 10.79 4.23 -8.84
C TYR A 186 11.28 5.22 -7.78
N MET A 187 10.39 6.10 -7.31
CA MET A 187 10.73 7.11 -6.31
C MET A 187 11.16 6.51 -4.97
N ALA A 188 10.53 5.42 -4.53
CA ALA A 188 10.94 4.74 -3.31
C ALA A 188 12.40 4.25 -3.40
N ARG A 189 12.82 3.71 -4.54
CA ARG A 189 14.21 3.27 -4.77
C ARG A 189 15.17 4.43 -4.93
N LYS A 190 14.78 5.46 -5.68
CA LYS A 190 15.56 6.68 -5.84
C LYS A 190 15.87 7.33 -4.49
N LEU A 191 14.90 7.37 -3.59
CA LEU A 191 15.02 7.92 -2.24
C LEU A 191 15.58 6.92 -1.23
N LYS A 192 15.90 5.69 -1.67
CA LYS A 192 16.48 4.61 -0.85
C LYS A 192 15.61 4.19 0.34
N TYR A 193 14.28 4.27 0.19
CA TYR A 193 13.37 3.75 1.19
C TYR A 193 13.34 2.21 1.14
N ASN A 194 13.29 1.60 2.31
CA ASN A 194 13.13 0.16 2.43
C ASN A 194 11.68 -0.24 2.16
N ILE A 195 11.49 -1.22 1.27
CA ILE A 195 10.19 -1.81 1.01
C ILE A 195 10.17 -3.22 1.61
N GLN A 196 9.19 -3.47 2.49
CA GLN A 196 8.90 -4.81 2.97
C GLN A 196 7.93 -5.48 1.99
N GLU A 197 8.39 -6.55 1.35
CA GLU A 197 7.48 -7.41 0.60
C GLU A 197 6.52 -8.09 1.57
N LEU A 198 5.24 -7.85 1.37
CA LEU A 198 4.18 -8.56 2.07
C LEU A 198 3.90 -9.90 1.37
N PRO A 199 3.53 -10.96 2.09
CA PRO A 199 2.98 -12.16 1.48
C PRO A 199 1.83 -11.83 0.53
N PHE A 200 1.71 -12.55 -0.59
CA PHE A 200 0.67 -12.32 -1.60
C PHE A 200 -0.75 -12.33 -1.02
N LYS A 201 -0.97 -12.97 0.10
CA LYS A 201 -2.25 -12.97 0.84
C LYS A 201 -2.75 -11.58 1.23
N TRP A 202 -1.88 -10.58 1.25
CA TRP A 202 -2.25 -9.18 1.50
C TRP A 202 -2.76 -8.44 0.27
N ASN A 203 -2.66 -9.05 -0.92
CA ASN A 203 -3.15 -8.45 -2.16
C ASN A 203 -3.27 -9.53 -3.25
N HIS A 204 -4.16 -10.52 -3.01
CA HIS A 204 -4.32 -11.68 -3.86
C HIS A 204 -5.02 -11.32 -5.16
N MET A 205 -4.27 -11.14 -6.21
CA MET A 205 -4.75 -10.93 -7.58
C MET A 205 -4.78 -12.24 -8.36
N THR A 206 -5.42 -12.25 -9.53
CA THR A 206 -5.50 -13.46 -10.41
C THR A 206 -4.16 -14.16 -10.66
N PRO A 207 -3.01 -13.47 -10.88
CA PRO A 207 -1.73 -14.16 -11.08
C PRO A 207 -1.14 -14.79 -9.80
N PHE A 208 -1.77 -14.62 -8.67
CA PHE A 208 -1.42 -15.33 -7.43
C PHE A 208 -2.22 -16.62 -7.23
N SER A 209 -3.02 -17.01 -8.24
CA SER A 209 -3.65 -18.33 -8.37
C SER A 209 -3.07 -19.10 -9.55
N GLU A 210 -1.75 -19.06 -9.76
CA GLU A 210 -1.03 -19.72 -10.84
C GLU A 210 -0.12 -20.84 -10.30
N SER A 211 0.47 -21.62 -11.23
CA SER A 211 1.32 -22.78 -10.90
C SER A 211 2.53 -22.44 -10.00
N TRP A 212 3.09 -21.25 -10.12
CA TRP A 212 4.25 -20.83 -9.32
C TRP A 212 3.97 -20.74 -7.81
N ASN A 213 2.70 -20.60 -7.41
CA ASN A 213 2.27 -20.60 -6.01
C ASN A 213 1.22 -21.70 -5.72
N ASN A 214 1.28 -22.80 -6.46
CA ASN A 214 0.40 -23.97 -6.31
C ASN A 214 -1.09 -23.65 -6.44
N TYR A 215 -1.47 -22.72 -7.32
CA TYR A 215 -2.85 -22.30 -7.52
C TYR A 215 -3.55 -21.91 -6.22
N ALA A 216 -2.87 -21.11 -5.40
CA ALA A 216 -3.36 -20.68 -4.09
C ALA A 216 -4.82 -20.20 -4.15
N ASN A 217 -5.62 -20.66 -3.19
CA ASN A 217 -7.02 -20.27 -3.10
C ASN A 217 -7.14 -18.84 -2.58
N ARG A 218 -7.85 -17.98 -3.32
CA ARG A 218 -8.04 -16.57 -2.93
C ARG A 218 -8.76 -16.40 -1.59
N PHE A 219 -9.63 -17.33 -1.22
CA PHE A 219 -10.36 -17.27 0.04
C PHE A 219 -9.50 -17.55 1.29
N ASP A 220 -8.28 -18.08 1.10
CA ASP A 220 -7.29 -18.23 2.16
C ASP A 220 -6.41 -16.97 2.35
N SER A 221 -6.74 -15.90 1.63
CA SER A 221 -6.00 -14.64 1.67
C SER A 221 -6.74 -13.60 2.50
N PHE A 222 -6.00 -12.65 3.06
CA PHE A 222 -6.54 -11.53 3.84
C PHE A 222 -7.26 -10.51 2.97
N ILE A 223 -6.74 -10.28 1.77
CA ILE A 223 -7.27 -9.34 0.78
C ILE A 223 -7.33 -10.01 -0.58
N ILE A 224 -8.51 -10.01 -1.20
CA ILE A 224 -8.70 -10.39 -2.61
C ILE A 224 -8.80 -9.11 -3.41
N HIS A 225 -7.95 -8.96 -4.44
CA HIS A 225 -7.90 -7.77 -5.28
C HIS A 225 -8.28 -8.11 -6.73
N TYR A 226 -9.32 -7.47 -7.22
CA TYR A 226 -9.87 -7.67 -8.55
C TYR A 226 -9.19 -6.78 -9.59
N ALA A 227 -7.86 -6.70 -9.55
CA ALA A 227 -7.04 -5.86 -10.42
C ALA A 227 -7.15 -6.25 -11.89
N GLY A 228 -7.11 -5.26 -12.78
CA GLY A 228 -7.21 -5.47 -14.23
C GLY A 228 -8.59 -5.95 -14.64
N VAL A 229 -8.69 -7.12 -15.28
CA VAL A 229 -9.98 -7.75 -15.62
C VAL A 229 -10.72 -8.17 -14.35
N GLY A 230 -9.98 -8.63 -13.32
CA GLY A 230 -10.50 -8.93 -12.00
C GLY A 230 -11.44 -10.12 -11.94
N ILE A 231 -11.33 -11.06 -12.87
CA ILE A 231 -12.16 -12.27 -12.95
C ILE A 231 -11.30 -13.48 -12.59
N PHE A 232 -11.69 -14.20 -11.55
CA PHE A 232 -11.04 -15.42 -11.09
C PHE A 232 -11.70 -16.68 -11.64
N ASP A 233 -13.03 -16.64 -11.80
CA ASP A 233 -13.82 -17.82 -12.14
C ASP A 233 -14.30 -17.77 -13.59
N ILE A 234 -14.21 -18.92 -14.26
CA ILE A 234 -14.72 -19.08 -15.63
C ILE A 234 -16.24 -18.86 -15.64
N GLY A 235 -16.72 -18.10 -16.63
CA GLY A 235 -18.15 -17.83 -16.82
C GLY A 235 -18.70 -16.64 -16.02
N VAL A 236 -17.90 -16.00 -15.18
CA VAL A 236 -18.28 -14.74 -14.55
C VAL A 236 -18.12 -13.60 -15.57
N PRO A 237 -19.16 -12.77 -15.81
CA PRO A 237 -19.16 -11.84 -16.95
C PRO A 237 -18.27 -10.60 -16.75
N ASN A 238 -18.07 -10.17 -15.51
CA ASN A 238 -17.30 -8.96 -15.19
C ASN A 238 -16.83 -8.94 -13.72
N ARG A 239 -16.00 -7.96 -13.42
CA ARG A 239 -15.41 -7.76 -12.08
C ARG A 239 -16.47 -7.59 -10.98
N LEU A 240 -17.52 -6.82 -11.23
CA LEU A 240 -18.56 -6.56 -10.23
C LEU A 240 -19.27 -7.84 -9.83
N GLU A 241 -19.62 -8.69 -10.80
CA GLU A 241 -20.27 -9.98 -10.53
C GLU A 241 -19.31 -10.96 -9.82
N GLN A 242 -18.01 -10.89 -10.12
CA GLN A 242 -17.02 -11.64 -9.36
C GLN A 242 -16.96 -11.19 -7.90
N ILE A 243 -16.94 -9.88 -7.65
CA ILE A 243 -16.95 -9.30 -6.30
C ILE A 243 -18.22 -9.71 -5.54
N LYS A 244 -19.39 -9.63 -6.17
CA LYS A 244 -20.66 -10.04 -5.56
C LYS A 244 -20.66 -11.52 -5.17
N LYS A 245 -20.20 -12.37 -6.08
CA LYS A 245 -20.08 -13.83 -5.85
C LYS A 245 -19.14 -14.14 -4.67
N ASP A 246 -17.97 -13.54 -4.67
CA ASP A 246 -16.98 -13.76 -3.62
C ASP A 246 -17.42 -13.15 -2.27
N TYR A 247 -18.09 -11.99 -2.31
CA TYR A 247 -18.70 -11.41 -1.12
C TYR A 247 -19.72 -12.37 -0.49
N GLN A 248 -20.59 -12.98 -1.30
CA GLN A 248 -21.56 -13.95 -0.82
C GLN A 248 -20.86 -15.19 -0.23
N THR A 249 -19.75 -15.62 -0.81
CA THR A 249 -18.97 -16.75 -0.27
C THR A 249 -18.35 -16.45 1.09
N ILE A 250 -17.87 -15.21 1.28
CA ILE A 250 -17.18 -14.80 2.52
C ILE A 250 -18.18 -14.40 3.61
N TYR A 251 -19.28 -13.71 3.25
CA TYR A 251 -20.15 -13.00 4.20
C TYR A 251 -21.59 -13.50 4.22
N GLY A 252 -22.02 -14.34 3.25
CA GLY A 252 -23.33 -14.92 3.13
C GLY A 252 -23.67 -16.09 4.04
#